data_238aafad6b5299dd490a9d7cbb75d443
#
_entry.id   238aafad6b5299dd490a9d7cbb75d443
#
_cell.length_a   1.000
_cell.length_b   1.000
_cell.length_c   1.000
_cell.angle_alpha   90.00
_cell.angle_beta   90.00
_cell.angle_gamma   90.00
#
_symmetry.space_group_name_H-M   'P 1'
#
loop_
_entity.id
_entity.type
_entity.pdbx_description
1 polymer ?
#
loop_
_entity_poly.entity_id
_entity_poly.type
_entity_poly.pdbx_seq_one_letter_code
_entity_poly.pdbx_strand_id
1 'polypeptide(L)'
;FAVPFGGYKNYQANSFPDPDWAEVFNINYLVRYLIPLAYVYAPGAIIQYTYSSGVMDKVSNLPKSAPLQYMDKFQSLLSFFEAQTANIRLEAVDIAAFYENGEMDRELVRNYEDNKTLWNQKFPADEREKRINSARRNLMRVGEVDMSGLTADEWDARCLDAAMWCEALDSLTHRRNFNKHSGNIQLVFVRGPSKSIHVGSCETSAHHFWAG
;
A
#
# COMPACT_ATOMS: atom_id res chain seq x y z
N PHE A 1 14.10 0.47 -7.90
CA PHE A 1 12.87 1.28 -7.83
C PHE A 1 11.93 0.67 -6.83
N ALA A 2 11.37 1.47 -5.94
CA ALA A 2 10.35 1.04 -5.00
C ALA A 2 8.96 1.50 -5.45
N VAL A 3 8.02 0.59 -5.46
CA VAL A 3 6.62 0.82 -5.84
C VAL A 3 5.75 0.51 -4.63
N PRO A 4 5.10 1.50 -4.00
CA PRO A 4 4.14 1.24 -2.93
C PRO A 4 3.01 0.34 -3.44
N PHE A 5 2.75 -0.73 -2.71
CA PHE A 5 1.85 -1.78 -3.18
C PHE A 5 1.04 -2.41 -2.03
N GLY A 6 -0.13 -2.87 -2.31
CA GLY A 6 -0.81 -3.90 -1.53
C GLY A 6 -1.61 -3.49 -0.31
N GLY A 7 -1.63 -2.22 0.11
CA GLY A 7 -2.49 -1.82 1.22
C GLY A 7 -3.94 -1.51 0.81
N TYR A 8 -4.20 -1.39 -0.47
CA TYR A 8 -5.41 -0.76 -1.00
C TYR A 8 -6.09 -1.55 -2.12
N LYS A 9 -5.71 -2.81 -2.29
CA LYS A 9 -6.44 -3.66 -3.23
C LYS A 9 -7.91 -3.65 -2.88
N ASN A 10 -8.75 -3.52 -3.89
CA ASN A 10 -10.19 -3.64 -3.70
C ASN A 10 -10.53 -5.08 -3.32
N TYR A 11 -10.60 -5.35 -2.04
CA TYR A 11 -10.97 -6.66 -1.49
C TYR A 11 -12.41 -7.09 -1.83
N GLN A 12 -13.19 -6.21 -2.46
CA GLN A 12 -14.47 -6.59 -3.05
C GLN A 12 -14.30 -7.30 -4.41
N ALA A 13 -13.09 -7.31 -4.98
CA ALA A 13 -12.85 -8.13 -6.15
C ALA A 13 -12.98 -9.61 -5.75
N ASN A 14 -13.80 -10.35 -6.49
CA ASN A 14 -14.02 -11.78 -6.26
C ASN A 14 -12.75 -12.65 -6.38
N SER A 15 -11.66 -12.05 -6.81
CA SER A 15 -10.35 -12.70 -6.97
C SER A 15 -9.52 -12.75 -5.69
N PHE A 16 -9.80 -11.88 -4.69
CA PHE A 16 -8.97 -11.88 -3.47
C PHE A 16 -9.06 -13.22 -2.72
N PRO A 17 -7.94 -13.82 -2.27
CA PRO A 17 -6.58 -13.28 -2.22
C PRO A 17 -5.72 -13.50 -3.50
N ASP A 18 -6.32 -13.74 -4.64
CA ASP A 18 -5.57 -13.90 -5.89
C ASP A 18 -5.24 -12.54 -6.53
N PRO A 19 -4.06 -12.37 -7.15
CA PRO A 19 -3.80 -11.29 -8.07
C PRO A 19 -4.78 -11.34 -9.25
N ASP A 20 -5.13 -10.19 -9.79
CA ASP A 20 -6.01 -10.07 -10.94
C ASP A 20 -5.35 -9.28 -12.09
N TRP A 21 -6.13 -8.92 -13.08
CA TRP A 21 -5.63 -8.18 -14.24
C TRP A 21 -5.03 -6.81 -13.89
N ALA A 22 -5.39 -6.20 -12.74
CA ALA A 22 -4.81 -4.93 -12.34
C ALA A 22 -3.32 -5.10 -12.01
N GLU A 23 -2.96 -6.15 -11.27
CA GLU A 23 -1.56 -6.47 -10.99
C GLU A 23 -0.80 -6.84 -12.27
N VAL A 24 -1.40 -7.67 -13.11
CA VAL A 24 -0.81 -8.08 -14.40
C VAL A 24 -0.50 -6.85 -15.26
N PHE A 25 -1.45 -5.94 -15.41
CA PHE A 25 -1.24 -4.72 -16.20
C PHE A 25 -0.22 -3.77 -15.57
N ASN A 26 -0.21 -3.63 -14.24
CA ASN A 26 0.76 -2.80 -13.54
C ASN A 26 2.19 -3.33 -13.74
N ILE A 27 2.41 -4.62 -13.51
CA ILE A 27 3.71 -5.24 -13.71
C ILE A 27 4.16 -5.09 -15.16
N ASN A 28 3.30 -5.45 -16.10
CA ASN A 28 3.61 -5.37 -17.53
C ASN A 28 3.94 -3.93 -17.97
N TYR A 29 3.22 -2.95 -17.45
CA TYR A 29 3.50 -1.54 -17.74
C TYR A 29 4.87 -1.13 -17.22
N LEU A 30 5.17 -1.41 -15.94
CA LEU A 30 6.46 -1.03 -15.33
C LEU A 30 7.64 -1.76 -16.00
N VAL A 31 7.50 -3.03 -16.28
CA VAL A 31 8.51 -3.81 -16.98
C VAL A 31 8.78 -3.19 -18.36
N ARG A 32 7.75 -2.91 -19.15
CA ARG A 32 7.90 -2.28 -20.47
C ARG A 32 8.53 -0.90 -20.39
N TYR A 33 8.18 -0.11 -19.40
CA TYR A 33 8.75 1.22 -19.21
C TYR A 33 10.25 1.18 -18.86
N LEU A 34 10.68 0.15 -18.12
CA LEU A 34 12.06 0.00 -17.68
C LEU A 34 12.93 -0.86 -18.61
N ILE A 35 12.35 -1.59 -19.56
CA ILE A 35 13.12 -2.38 -20.54
C ILE A 35 14.21 -1.56 -21.24
N PRO A 36 13.97 -0.35 -21.77
CA PRO A 36 15.01 0.42 -22.44
C PRO A 36 16.18 0.74 -21.51
N LEU A 37 15.90 1.05 -20.24
CA LEU A 37 16.94 1.29 -19.24
C LEU A 37 17.73 0.01 -18.96
N ALA A 38 17.05 -1.10 -18.72
CA ALA A 38 17.68 -2.39 -18.44
C ALA A 38 18.53 -2.91 -19.62
N TYR A 39 18.19 -2.51 -20.83
CA TYR A 39 18.93 -2.90 -22.05
C TYR A 39 20.26 -2.16 -22.19
N VAL A 40 20.31 -0.88 -21.81
CA VAL A 40 21.53 -0.04 -21.94
C VAL A 40 22.35 0.01 -20.66
N TYR A 41 21.79 -0.38 -19.53
CA TYR A 41 22.45 -0.36 -18.23
C TYR A 41 22.73 -1.80 -17.77
N ALA A 42 23.96 -2.26 -17.92
CA ALA A 42 24.35 -3.64 -17.66
C ALA A 42 23.97 -4.20 -16.27
N PRO A 43 23.99 -3.41 -15.17
CA PRO A 43 23.50 -3.88 -13.89
C PRO A 43 21.99 -4.18 -13.85
N GLY A 44 21.23 -3.69 -14.82
CA GLY A 44 19.81 -3.89 -14.92
C GLY A 44 18.98 -3.02 -13.95
N ALA A 45 17.76 -3.44 -13.68
CA ALA A 45 16.83 -2.77 -12.78
C ALA A 45 16.21 -3.75 -11.78
N ILE A 46 16.01 -3.28 -10.57
CA ILE A 46 15.23 -4.00 -9.55
C ILE A 46 13.97 -3.19 -9.28
N ILE A 47 12.82 -3.81 -9.39
CA ILE A 47 11.52 -3.25 -9.02
C ILE A 47 11.06 -3.94 -7.74
N GLN A 48 11.01 -3.19 -6.66
CA GLN A 48 10.53 -3.66 -5.37
C GLN A 48 9.11 -3.17 -5.13
N TYR A 49 8.16 -4.07 -5.12
CA TYR A 49 6.79 -3.81 -4.71
C TYR A 49 6.75 -3.82 -3.18
N THR A 50 6.65 -2.63 -2.60
CA THR A 50 6.73 -2.47 -1.14
C THR A 50 5.35 -2.47 -0.51
N TYR A 51 5.17 -3.28 0.52
CA TYR A 51 3.94 -3.38 1.30
C TYR A 51 4.22 -3.29 2.80
N SER A 52 3.18 -3.11 3.61
CA SER A 52 3.29 -3.13 5.06
C SER A 52 2.32 -4.15 5.64
N SER A 53 2.83 -5.23 6.20
CA SER A 53 2.02 -6.21 6.91
C SER A 53 1.60 -5.74 8.31
N GLY A 54 2.37 -4.83 8.92
CA GLY A 54 2.23 -4.46 10.32
C GLY A 54 0.99 -3.65 10.70
N VAL A 55 0.25 -3.10 9.72
CA VAL A 55 -0.94 -2.27 9.97
C VAL A 55 -2.21 -2.81 9.33
N MET A 56 -2.14 -3.86 8.54
CA MET A 56 -3.29 -4.32 7.75
C MET A 56 -4.48 -4.72 8.62
N ASP A 57 -4.25 -5.37 9.74
CA ASP A 57 -5.27 -5.75 10.70
C ASP A 57 -5.89 -4.56 11.46
N LYS A 58 -5.21 -3.41 11.44
CA LYS A 58 -5.66 -2.19 12.12
C LYS A 58 -6.49 -1.29 11.21
N VAL A 59 -6.21 -1.33 9.92
CA VAL A 59 -6.84 -0.43 8.94
C VAL A 59 -7.87 -1.14 8.04
N SER A 60 -7.98 -2.46 8.14
CA SER A 60 -8.96 -3.26 7.43
C SER A 60 -9.59 -4.30 8.35
N ASN A 61 -10.69 -4.91 7.92
CA ASN A 61 -11.33 -6.03 8.64
C ASN A 61 -10.85 -7.41 8.12
N LEU A 62 -9.68 -7.43 7.50
CA LEU A 62 -9.12 -8.68 6.99
C LEU A 62 -8.37 -9.44 8.08
N PRO A 63 -8.47 -10.77 8.11
CA PRO A 63 -7.62 -11.59 8.96
C PRO A 63 -6.15 -11.39 8.53
N LYS A 64 -5.23 -11.46 9.49
CA LYS A 64 -3.79 -11.27 9.23
C LYS A 64 -3.22 -12.21 8.16
N SER A 65 -3.82 -13.39 8.00
CA SER A 65 -3.41 -14.37 6.99
C SER A 65 -3.72 -13.96 5.55
N ALA A 66 -4.79 -13.18 5.33
CA ALA A 66 -5.24 -12.87 3.98
C ALA A 66 -4.26 -12.00 3.19
N PRO A 67 -3.72 -10.89 3.74
CA PRO A 67 -2.66 -10.14 3.08
C PRO A 67 -1.40 -10.97 2.80
N LEU A 68 -1.02 -11.86 3.69
CA LEU A 68 0.14 -12.73 3.51
C LEU A 68 -0.07 -13.70 2.34
N GLN A 69 -1.23 -14.37 2.29
CA GLN A 69 -1.59 -15.23 1.15
C GLN A 69 -1.58 -14.47 -0.18
N TYR A 70 -2.11 -13.26 -0.18
CA TYR A 70 -2.07 -12.41 -1.37
C TYR A 70 -0.65 -12.10 -1.80
N MET A 71 0.23 -11.76 -0.86
CA MET A 71 1.63 -11.45 -1.16
C MET A 71 2.40 -12.66 -1.70
N ASP A 72 2.15 -13.85 -1.18
CA ASP A 72 2.76 -15.10 -1.70
C ASP A 72 2.35 -15.36 -3.16
N LYS A 73 1.06 -15.20 -3.47
CA LYS A 73 0.55 -15.34 -4.83
C LYS A 73 1.06 -14.24 -5.76
N PHE A 74 1.16 -13.02 -5.24
CA PHE A 74 1.73 -11.90 -5.98
C PHE A 74 3.21 -12.12 -6.27
N GLN A 75 3.99 -12.63 -5.32
CA GLN A 75 5.40 -12.99 -5.55
C GLN A 75 5.52 -14.06 -6.64
N SER A 76 4.61 -15.01 -6.68
CA SER A 76 4.57 -16.02 -7.76
C SER A 76 4.31 -15.38 -9.13
N LEU A 77 3.41 -14.40 -9.18
CA LEU A 77 3.16 -13.62 -10.39
C LEU A 77 4.38 -12.79 -10.81
N LEU A 78 5.05 -12.14 -9.86
CA LEU A 78 6.30 -11.41 -10.12
C LEU A 78 7.37 -12.33 -10.72
N SER A 79 7.56 -13.52 -10.15
CA SER A 79 8.52 -14.51 -10.64
C SER A 79 8.21 -14.97 -12.07
N PHE A 80 6.93 -15.09 -12.42
CA PHE A 80 6.51 -15.38 -13.79
C PHE A 80 6.94 -14.28 -14.76
N PHE A 81 6.73 -13.01 -14.41
CA PHE A 81 7.16 -11.89 -15.25
C PHE A 81 8.67 -11.74 -15.30
N GLU A 82 9.37 -11.93 -14.17
CA GLU A 82 10.83 -11.90 -14.12
C GLU A 82 11.46 -12.89 -15.10
N ALA A 83 10.93 -14.10 -15.17
CA ALA A 83 11.39 -15.13 -16.11
C ALA A 83 11.24 -14.76 -17.59
N GLN A 84 10.39 -13.76 -17.90
CA GLN A 84 10.17 -13.26 -19.27
C GLN A 84 11.03 -12.03 -19.61
N THR A 85 11.84 -11.54 -18.67
CA THR A 85 12.61 -10.31 -18.83
C THR A 85 14.10 -10.57 -18.64
N ALA A 86 14.92 -9.80 -19.36
CA ALA A 86 16.37 -9.79 -19.14
C ALA A 86 16.73 -8.55 -18.30
N ASN A 87 17.62 -8.72 -17.33
CA ASN A 87 18.14 -7.64 -16.48
C ASN A 87 17.10 -6.84 -15.66
N ILE A 88 15.91 -7.37 -15.46
CA ILE A 88 14.92 -6.82 -14.56
C ILE A 88 14.58 -7.86 -13.50
N ARG A 89 14.76 -7.52 -12.23
CA ARG A 89 14.34 -8.31 -11.08
C ARG A 89 13.06 -7.71 -10.50
N LEU A 90 12.14 -8.57 -10.12
CA LEU A 90 10.85 -8.21 -9.55
C LEU A 90 10.70 -8.89 -8.19
N GLU A 91 10.48 -8.13 -7.14
CA GLU A 91 10.33 -8.67 -5.80
C GLU A 91 9.28 -7.92 -4.99
N ALA A 92 8.57 -8.64 -4.14
CA ALA A 92 7.68 -8.05 -3.14
C ALA A 92 8.43 -7.98 -1.81
N VAL A 93 8.45 -6.80 -1.19
CA VAL A 93 9.24 -6.54 0.01
C VAL A 93 8.37 -5.86 1.06
N ASP A 94 8.30 -6.45 2.26
CA ASP A 94 7.72 -5.74 3.40
C ASP A 94 8.63 -4.55 3.76
N ILE A 95 8.04 -3.36 3.92
CA ILE A 95 8.81 -2.17 4.29
C ILE A 95 9.56 -2.35 5.61
N ALA A 96 9.12 -3.25 6.47
CA ALA A 96 9.83 -3.60 7.70
C ALA A 96 11.26 -4.10 7.45
N ALA A 97 11.52 -4.70 6.29
CA ALA A 97 12.84 -5.18 5.91
C ALA A 97 13.88 -4.05 5.68
N PHE A 98 13.42 -2.81 5.51
CA PHE A 98 14.31 -1.65 5.36
C PHE A 98 14.71 -1.02 6.70
N TYR A 99 14.15 -1.48 7.81
CA TYR A 99 14.37 -0.95 9.15
C TYR A 99 15.09 -1.97 10.01
N GLU A 100 16.05 -1.51 10.81
CA GLU A 100 16.81 -2.38 11.70
C GLU A 100 16.07 -2.62 13.03
N ASN A 101 16.21 -3.82 13.60
CA ASN A 101 15.86 -4.14 14.98
C ASN A 101 14.45 -3.71 15.44
N GLY A 102 13.43 -3.79 14.59
CA GLY A 102 12.06 -3.38 14.91
C GLY A 102 11.87 -1.87 15.05
N GLU A 103 12.75 -1.09 14.46
CA GLU A 103 12.65 0.39 14.45
C GLU A 103 11.34 0.84 13.79
N MET A 104 10.93 0.16 12.73
CA MET A 104 9.67 0.47 12.06
C MET A 104 8.47 0.40 13.00
N ASP A 105 8.35 -0.67 13.78
CA ASP A 105 7.22 -0.84 14.70
C ASP A 105 7.22 0.24 15.78
N ARG A 106 8.39 0.58 16.30
CA ARG A 106 8.53 1.66 17.29
C ARG A 106 8.16 3.02 16.71
N GLU A 107 8.59 3.34 15.50
CA GLU A 107 8.23 4.58 14.82
C GLU A 107 6.74 4.63 14.49
N LEU A 108 6.18 3.52 14.03
CA LEU A 108 4.76 3.41 13.71
C LEU A 108 3.88 3.66 14.95
N VAL A 109 4.22 3.01 16.07
CA VAL A 109 3.50 3.22 17.33
C VAL A 109 3.65 4.66 17.82
N ARG A 110 4.85 5.23 17.75
CA ARG A 110 5.07 6.63 18.11
C ARG A 110 4.22 7.58 17.26
N ASN A 111 4.23 7.41 15.95
CA ASN A 111 3.42 8.23 15.04
C ASN A 111 1.93 8.10 15.32
N TYR A 112 1.47 6.90 15.68
CA TYR A 112 0.09 6.67 16.07
C TYR A 112 -0.28 7.40 17.38
N GLU A 113 0.56 7.33 18.42
CA GLU A 113 0.33 8.03 19.68
C GLU A 113 0.37 9.56 19.51
N ASP A 114 1.26 10.06 18.65
CA ASP A 114 1.28 11.46 18.25
C ASP A 114 -0.03 11.85 17.53
N ASN A 115 -0.55 11.00 16.67
CA ASN A 115 -1.84 11.25 16.01
C ASN A 115 -3.00 11.28 17.01
N LYS A 116 -3.04 10.38 17.99
CA LYS A 116 -4.06 10.41 19.05
C LYS A 116 -4.07 11.75 19.80
N THR A 117 -2.89 12.27 20.09
CA THR A 117 -2.74 13.51 20.85
C THR A 117 -3.01 14.77 20.02
N LEU A 118 -2.55 14.77 18.77
CA LEU A 118 -2.47 15.97 17.94
C LEU A 118 -3.50 15.98 16.80
N TRP A 119 -4.37 14.99 16.69
CA TRP A 119 -5.29 14.83 15.55
C TRP A 119 -6.05 16.09 15.18
N ASN A 120 -6.65 16.72 16.19
CA ASN A 120 -7.44 17.94 16.00
C ASN A 120 -6.60 19.18 15.65
N GLN A 121 -5.33 19.18 16.01
CA GLN A 121 -4.40 20.27 15.69
C GLN A 121 -3.76 20.09 14.32
N LYS A 122 -3.52 18.83 13.94
CA LYS A 122 -2.81 18.44 12.72
C LYS A 122 -3.67 18.64 11.46
N PHE A 123 -4.97 18.41 11.59
CA PHE A 123 -5.89 18.42 10.44
C PHE A 123 -7.09 19.34 10.67
N PRO A 124 -7.45 20.19 9.69
CA PRO A 124 -8.73 20.87 9.64
C PRO A 124 -9.91 19.89 9.68
N ALA A 125 -11.09 20.35 10.10
CA ALA A 125 -12.25 19.48 10.31
C ALA A 125 -12.65 18.70 9.05
N ASP A 126 -12.64 19.35 7.91
CA ASP A 126 -12.98 18.74 6.62
C ASP A 126 -11.96 17.67 6.17
N GLU A 127 -10.68 17.87 6.48
CA GLU A 127 -9.65 16.85 6.22
C GLU A 127 -9.78 15.67 7.17
N ARG A 128 -10.07 15.90 8.44
CA ARG A 128 -10.33 14.81 9.40
C ARG A 128 -11.49 13.94 8.94
N GLU A 129 -12.58 14.56 8.52
CA GLU A 129 -13.75 13.85 8.00
C GLU A 129 -13.41 13.02 6.77
N LYS A 130 -12.66 13.57 5.81
CA LYS A 130 -12.19 12.82 4.62
C LYS A 130 -11.37 11.60 4.99
N ARG A 131 -10.45 11.73 5.97
CA ARG A 131 -9.60 10.61 6.43
C ARG A 131 -10.41 9.53 7.13
N ILE A 132 -11.32 9.92 8.02
CA ILE A 132 -12.23 9.00 8.71
C ILE A 132 -13.14 8.29 7.70
N ASN A 133 -13.69 9.00 6.73
CA ASN A 133 -14.53 8.41 5.69
C ASN A 133 -13.73 7.46 4.77
N SER A 134 -12.45 7.73 4.54
CA SER A 134 -11.57 6.80 3.83
C SER A 134 -11.34 5.52 4.64
N ALA A 135 -11.04 5.65 5.92
CA ALA A 135 -10.87 4.51 6.82
C ALA A 135 -12.17 3.70 6.94
N ARG A 136 -13.32 4.37 7.07
CA ARG A 136 -14.65 3.74 7.09
C ARG A 136 -14.88 2.88 5.86
N ARG A 137 -14.57 3.38 4.66
CA ARG A 137 -14.68 2.60 3.41
C ARG A 137 -13.76 1.37 3.43
N ASN A 138 -12.56 1.49 3.95
CA ASN A 138 -11.63 0.36 4.04
C ASN A 138 -12.15 -0.72 5.01
N LEU A 139 -12.68 -0.31 6.15
CA LEU A 139 -13.24 -1.22 7.15
C LEU A 139 -14.55 -1.89 6.69
N MET A 140 -15.35 -1.21 5.88
CA MET A 140 -16.57 -1.77 5.28
C MET A 140 -16.29 -2.70 4.10
N ARG A 141 -15.11 -2.63 3.52
CA ARG A 141 -14.69 -3.58 2.50
C ARG A 141 -14.45 -4.92 3.18
N VAL A 142 -15.05 -5.93 2.62
CA VAL A 142 -15.12 -7.32 3.06
C VAL A 142 -14.07 -7.71 4.10
N GLY A 143 -14.53 -8.09 5.26
CA GLY A 143 -13.72 -8.71 6.29
C GLY A 143 -14.51 -9.82 6.96
N GLU A 144 -13.82 -10.79 7.51
CA GLU A 144 -14.43 -11.84 8.32
C GLU A 144 -14.94 -11.34 9.68
N VAL A 145 -14.66 -10.09 10.00
CA VAL A 145 -15.10 -9.49 11.26
C VAL A 145 -16.52 -8.98 11.08
N ASP A 146 -17.43 -9.60 11.81
CA ASP A 146 -18.82 -9.14 11.89
C ASP A 146 -18.89 -7.80 12.63
N MET A 147 -19.19 -6.75 11.91
CA MET A 147 -19.32 -5.38 12.43
C MET A 147 -20.78 -5.08 12.86
N SER A 148 -21.73 -6.00 12.63
CA SER A 148 -23.14 -5.77 12.90
C SER A 148 -23.47 -5.63 14.39
N GLY A 149 -22.57 -6.08 15.27
CA GLY A 149 -22.71 -5.98 16.72
C GLY A 149 -22.23 -4.67 17.34
N LEU A 150 -21.62 -3.76 16.56
CA LEU A 150 -21.11 -2.50 17.08
C LEU A 150 -22.21 -1.42 17.13
N THR A 151 -22.21 -0.66 18.20
CA THR A 151 -22.98 0.59 18.26
C THR A 151 -22.41 1.63 17.30
N ALA A 152 -23.19 2.68 17.00
CA ALA A 152 -22.72 3.77 16.14
C ALA A 152 -21.44 4.45 16.68
N ASP A 153 -21.39 4.67 18.00
CA ASP A 153 -20.24 5.31 18.66
C ASP A 153 -18.98 4.43 18.60
N GLU A 154 -19.14 3.11 18.81
CA GLU A 154 -18.04 2.16 18.70
C GLU A 154 -17.53 2.05 17.25
N TRP A 155 -18.43 2.11 16.29
CA TRP A 155 -18.08 2.13 14.88
C TRP A 155 -17.30 3.40 14.49
N ASP A 156 -17.77 4.57 14.93
CA ASP A 156 -17.09 5.84 14.67
C ASP A 156 -15.72 5.90 15.36
N ALA A 157 -15.61 5.40 16.58
CA ALA A 157 -14.33 5.26 17.28
C ALA A 157 -13.37 4.32 16.53
N ARG A 158 -13.85 3.21 15.99
CA ARG A 158 -13.05 2.28 15.19
C ARG A 158 -12.59 2.91 13.88
N CYS A 159 -13.45 3.70 13.22
CA CYS A 159 -13.08 4.43 12.00
C CYS A 159 -12.01 5.49 12.25
N LEU A 160 -12.13 6.21 13.36
CA LEU A 160 -11.14 7.20 13.79
C LEU A 160 -9.79 6.53 14.10
N ASP A 161 -9.82 5.43 14.85
CA ASP A 161 -8.61 4.66 15.17
C ASP A 161 -7.90 4.18 13.91
N ALA A 162 -8.63 3.60 12.98
CA ALA A 162 -8.08 3.17 11.70
C ALA A 162 -7.50 4.33 10.87
N ALA A 163 -8.14 5.50 10.89
CA ALA A 163 -7.63 6.70 10.23
C ALA A 163 -6.30 7.16 10.83
N MET A 164 -6.15 7.09 12.16
CA MET A 164 -4.91 7.42 12.85
C MET A 164 -3.77 6.46 12.52
N TRP A 165 -4.07 5.16 12.37
CA TRP A 165 -3.10 4.17 11.93
C TRP A 165 -2.68 4.36 10.47
N CYS A 166 -3.63 4.67 9.58
CA CYS A 166 -3.31 5.02 8.19
C CYS A 166 -2.35 6.22 8.13
N GLU A 167 -2.62 7.26 8.89
CA GLU A 167 -1.77 8.45 8.93
C GLU A 167 -0.40 8.18 9.54
N ALA A 168 -0.33 7.28 10.53
CA ALA A 168 0.94 6.86 11.12
C ALA A 168 1.81 6.13 10.09
N LEU A 169 1.20 5.28 9.27
CA LEU A 169 1.88 4.61 8.17
C LEU A 169 2.28 5.59 7.07
N ASP A 170 1.39 6.51 6.68
CA ASP A 170 1.69 7.53 5.67
C ASP A 170 2.88 8.39 6.08
N SER A 171 2.96 8.76 7.36
CA SER A 171 4.10 9.52 7.91
C SER A 171 5.40 8.73 7.83
N LEU A 172 5.34 7.43 8.09
CA LEU A 172 6.50 6.52 8.02
C LEU A 172 6.97 6.31 6.59
N THR A 173 6.01 6.11 5.67
CA THR A 173 6.28 5.83 4.26
C THR A 173 6.47 7.09 3.44
N HIS A 174 6.38 8.27 4.07
CA HIS A 174 6.61 9.52 3.38
C HIS A 174 7.97 9.51 2.69
N ARG A 175 8.03 9.99 1.46
CA ARG A 175 9.18 9.94 0.54
C ARG A 175 10.54 10.20 1.20
N ARG A 176 10.65 11.16 2.10
CA ARG A 176 11.91 11.49 2.77
C ARG A 176 12.37 10.41 3.74
N ASN A 177 11.43 9.84 4.49
CA ASN A 177 11.73 8.79 5.47
C ASN A 177 12.02 7.47 4.76
N PHE A 178 11.19 7.10 3.80
CA PHE A 178 11.34 5.86 3.04
C PHE A 178 12.70 5.81 2.30
N ASN A 179 13.09 6.88 1.60
CA ASN A 179 14.36 6.91 0.87
C ASN A 179 15.58 6.88 1.80
N LYS A 180 15.46 7.37 3.04
CA LYS A 180 16.53 7.32 4.03
C LYS A 180 16.87 5.88 4.42
N HIS A 181 15.86 5.02 4.52
CA HIS A 181 16.03 3.64 4.97
C HIS A 181 16.23 2.66 3.80
N SER A 182 15.51 2.82 2.70
CA SER A 182 15.55 1.89 1.58
C SER A 182 16.70 2.11 0.59
N GLY A 183 17.24 3.34 0.52
CA GLY A 183 18.19 3.72 -0.53
C GLY A 183 17.64 3.68 -1.97
N ASN A 184 16.35 3.44 -2.14
CA ASN A 184 15.70 3.24 -3.42
C ASN A 184 15.10 4.53 -3.99
N ILE A 185 14.99 4.59 -5.33
CA ILE A 185 14.16 5.59 -5.99
C ILE A 185 12.70 5.15 -5.89
N GLN A 186 11.93 5.88 -5.11
CA GLN A 186 10.50 5.62 -4.96
C GLN A 186 9.74 6.13 -6.19
N LEU A 187 9.01 5.24 -6.85
CA LEU A 187 8.03 5.59 -7.86
C LEU A 187 6.72 5.93 -7.16
N VAL A 188 6.46 7.22 -7.03
CA VAL A 188 5.24 7.71 -6.35
C VAL A 188 4.13 7.88 -7.38
N PHE A 189 3.04 7.19 -7.16
CA PHE A 189 1.81 7.36 -7.91
C PHE A 189 0.95 8.40 -7.19
N VAL A 190 1.06 9.66 -7.61
CA VAL A 190 0.36 10.76 -6.94
C VAL A 190 -1.00 10.98 -7.57
N ARG A 191 -2.05 10.92 -6.75
CA ARG A 191 -3.35 11.51 -7.09
C ARG A 191 -3.25 13.02 -6.90
N GLY A 192 -3.45 13.79 -7.96
CA GLY A 192 -3.55 15.24 -7.84
C GLY A 192 -3.53 15.93 -9.19
N PRO A 193 -3.89 17.22 -9.25
CA PRO A 193 -3.83 18.03 -10.47
C PRO A 193 -2.38 18.30 -10.91
N SER A 194 -1.41 17.73 -10.24
CA SER A 194 -0.01 17.88 -10.60
C SER A 194 0.31 17.06 -11.84
N LYS A 195 1.30 17.54 -12.56
CA LYS A 195 1.85 17.02 -13.82
C LYS A 195 2.50 15.62 -13.70
N SER A 196 1.97 14.75 -12.83
CA SER A 196 2.51 13.40 -12.64
C SER A 196 1.90 12.45 -13.66
N ILE A 197 2.75 11.68 -14.28
CA ILE A 197 2.34 10.57 -15.13
C ILE A 197 1.73 9.50 -14.22
N HIS A 198 0.43 9.28 -14.35
CA HIS A 198 -0.21 8.13 -13.70
C HIS A 198 0.23 6.85 -14.39
N VAL A 199 1.20 6.22 -13.84
CA VAL A 199 1.49 4.82 -14.12
C VAL A 199 0.53 4.04 -13.26
N GLY A 200 -0.34 3.25 -13.84
CA GLY A 200 -1.41 2.54 -13.17
C GLY A 200 -1.05 2.10 -11.76
N SER A 201 -1.75 2.64 -10.77
CA SER A 201 -1.44 2.37 -9.38
C SER A 201 -2.18 1.14 -8.90
N CYS A 202 -1.48 0.29 -8.17
CA CYS A 202 -2.09 -0.87 -7.51
C CYS A 202 -3.05 -0.47 -6.39
N GLU A 203 -3.01 0.77 -5.93
CA GLU A 203 -3.99 1.34 -5.02
C GLU A 203 -5.37 1.47 -5.67
N THR A 204 -5.35 1.63 -6.96
CA THR A 204 -6.55 1.62 -7.74
C THR A 204 -6.77 0.19 -8.15
N SER A 205 -7.57 -0.49 -7.38
CA SER A 205 -8.25 -1.69 -7.80
C SER A 205 -8.54 -1.65 -9.31
N ALA A 206 -8.77 -2.80 -9.88
CA ALA A 206 -9.33 -2.94 -11.23
C ALA A 206 -10.39 -1.87 -11.59
N HIS A 207 -11.10 -1.36 -10.58
CA HIS A 207 -12.09 -0.29 -10.71
C HIS A 207 -11.54 1.03 -11.29
N HIS A 208 -10.32 1.42 -10.99
CA HIS A 208 -9.74 2.65 -11.57
C HIS A 208 -9.09 2.42 -12.93
N PHE A 209 -8.66 1.21 -13.22
CA PHE A 209 -8.16 0.83 -14.54
C PHE A 209 -9.23 0.87 -15.61
N TRP A 210 -10.49 0.58 -15.21
CA TRP A 210 -11.63 0.48 -16.13
C TRP A 210 -12.57 1.68 -16.09
N ALA A 211 -12.40 2.59 -15.13
CA ALA A 211 -13.23 3.79 -14.97
C ALA A 211 -12.57 5.09 -15.48
N GLY A 212 -11.39 4.98 -16.08
CA GLY A 212 -10.66 6.10 -16.70
C GLY A 212 -11.09 6.34 -18.12
#